data_d63c0a22c6a0584400fb9d798a9ac27a
#
_entry.id   d63c0a22c6a0584400fb9d798a9ac27a
#
_cell.length_a   1.000
_cell.length_b   1.000
_cell.length_c   1.000
_cell.angle_alpha   90.00
_cell.angle_beta   90.00
_cell.angle_gamma   90.00
#
_symmetry.space_group_name_H-M   'P 1'
#
loop_
_entity.id
_entity.type
_entity.pdbx_description
1 polymer ?
#
loop_
_entity_poly.entity_id
_entity_poly.type
_entity_poly.pdbx_seq_one_letter_code
_entity_poly.pdbx_strand_id
1 'polypeptide(L)'
;MVYGVLRKELKNMEHNLMVAQATMIAMALAGIFTVVLPLGLGIFFWKRTGGRWRFFFLGCVIFPVFAMVLEQQAHRLLLGGPLGPALQGNLWLYALYAGLMAGAFEECGRWLALKLTLRWSRGPEDALMYGAGHGGIEAVLLAGMTMLNNIIISLALNRGGLAAVEDFMGPIPEAGMAAIQGMAAAPAGLYFWTSPCRYWCIPPSESGESGIGSQRRS
;
A
#
# COMPACT_ATOMS: atom_id res chain seq x y z
N MET A 1 19.41 16.93 -36.93
CA MET A 1 18.25 17.68 -36.45
C MET A 1 17.32 16.83 -35.58
N VAL A 2 16.94 15.61 -35.98
CA VAL A 2 16.05 14.68 -35.21
C VAL A 2 16.65 14.28 -33.85
N TYR A 3 17.94 14.02 -33.75
CA TYR A 3 18.62 13.65 -32.49
C TYR A 3 18.59 14.76 -31.43
N GLY A 4 18.60 16.01 -31.85
CA GLY A 4 18.53 17.17 -30.94
C GLY A 4 17.12 17.37 -30.37
N VAL A 5 16.09 17.09 -31.16
CA VAL A 5 14.67 17.19 -30.75
C VAL A 5 14.36 16.04 -29.77
N LEU A 6 14.74 14.81 -30.10
CA LEU A 6 14.55 13.66 -29.20
C LEU A 6 15.25 13.86 -27.84
N ARG A 7 16.47 14.37 -27.84
CA ARG A 7 17.21 14.66 -26.61
C ARG A 7 16.56 15.75 -25.76
N LYS A 8 15.94 16.74 -26.42
CA LYS A 8 15.21 17.82 -25.74
C LYS A 8 13.89 17.31 -25.15
N GLU A 9 13.20 16.44 -25.88
CA GLU A 9 11.95 15.80 -25.41
C GLU A 9 12.22 14.85 -24.23
N LEU A 10 13.27 14.02 -24.29
CA LEU A 10 13.65 13.16 -23.18
C LEU A 10 14.04 13.97 -21.93
N LYS A 11 14.80 15.06 -22.11
CA LYS A 11 15.17 15.94 -21.00
C LYS A 11 13.97 16.68 -20.38
N ASN A 12 12.99 17.05 -21.22
CA ASN A 12 11.75 17.65 -20.74
C ASN A 12 10.85 16.64 -20.01
N MET A 13 10.80 15.38 -20.48
CA MET A 13 10.10 14.30 -19.76
C MET A 13 10.76 14.01 -18.41
N GLU A 14 12.06 13.91 -18.35
CA GLU A 14 12.79 13.72 -17.08
C GLU A 14 12.57 14.88 -16.10
N HIS A 15 12.60 16.11 -16.59
CA HIS A 15 12.34 17.28 -15.75
C HIS A 15 10.89 17.31 -15.23
N ASN A 16 9.92 16.86 -16.04
CA ASN A 16 8.51 16.79 -15.64
C ASN A 16 8.22 15.63 -14.66
N LEU A 17 9.14 14.68 -14.51
CA LEU A 17 9.02 13.56 -13.57
C LEU A 17 9.69 13.83 -12.20
N MET A 18 10.32 14.99 -12.01
CA MET A 18 10.92 15.34 -10.71
C MET A 18 9.84 15.57 -9.65
N VAL A 19 9.98 14.91 -8.52
CA VAL A 19 9.07 15.07 -7.38
C VAL A 19 9.49 16.27 -6.55
N ALA A 20 8.56 17.20 -6.30
CA ALA A 20 8.82 18.40 -5.53
C ALA A 20 9.24 18.08 -4.08
N GLN A 21 10.18 18.86 -3.54
CA GLN A 21 10.63 18.71 -2.15
C GLN A 21 9.47 18.81 -1.15
N ALA A 22 8.51 19.70 -1.39
CA ALA A 22 7.33 19.86 -0.55
C ALA A 22 6.49 18.56 -0.50
N THR A 23 6.38 17.83 -1.61
CA THR A 23 5.70 16.54 -1.68
C THR A 23 6.44 15.48 -0.86
N MET A 24 7.77 15.41 -0.98
CA MET A 24 8.59 14.48 -0.19
C MET A 24 8.52 14.78 1.32
N ILE A 25 8.52 16.07 1.70
CA ILE A 25 8.34 16.47 3.10
C ILE A 25 6.95 16.06 3.61
N ALA A 26 5.90 16.28 2.82
CA ALA A 26 4.55 15.86 3.18
C ALA A 26 4.44 14.35 3.36
N MET A 27 5.06 13.55 2.48
CA MET A 27 5.15 12.09 2.64
C MET A 27 5.89 11.69 3.91
N ALA A 28 7.01 12.34 4.22
CA ALA A 28 7.79 12.07 5.44
C ALA A 28 6.97 12.38 6.70
N LEU A 29 6.31 13.54 6.74
CA LEU A 29 5.44 13.93 7.85
C LEU A 29 4.26 12.96 8.00
N ALA A 30 3.62 12.55 6.89
CA ALA A 30 2.55 11.56 6.91
C ALA A 30 3.05 10.21 7.43
N GLY A 31 4.20 9.72 6.95
CA GLY A 31 4.82 8.48 7.42
C GLY A 31 5.16 8.53 8.93
N ILE A 32 5.73 9.62 9.42
CA ILE A 32 5.98 9.81 10.85
C ILE A 32 4.67 9.80 11.64
N PHE A 33 3.63 10.44 11.13
CA PHE A 33 2.34 10.51 11.79
C PHE A 33 1.69 9.13 11.95
N THR A 34 1.86 8.20 11.00
CA THR A 34 1.35 6.82 11.11
C THR A 34 1.96 6.06 12.29
N VAL A 35 3.16 6.43 12.73
CA VAL A 35 3.84 5.82 13.90
C VAL A 35 3.52 6.58 15.19
N VAL A 36 3.60 7.91 15.14
CA VAL A 36 3.46 8.77 16.34
C VAL A 36 2.04 8.73 16.88
N LEU A 37 1.02 8.74 16.01
CA LEU A 37 -0.38 8.76 16.41
C LEU A 37 -0.78 7.51 17.23
N PRO A 38 -0.54 6.27 16.77
CA PRO A 38 -0.92 5.08 17.53
C PRO A 38 -0.19 4.96 18.86
N LEU A 39 1.10 5.29 18.88
CA LEU A 39 1.88 5.31 20.13
C LEU A 39 1.36 6.37 21.10
N GLY A 40 1.03 7.56 20.59
CA GLY A 40 0.42 8.63 21.36
C GLY A 40 -0.93 8.23 21.96
N LEU A 41 -1.79 7.57 21.15
CA LEU A 41 -3.06 7.02 21.63
C LEU A 41 -2.85 5.91 22.66
N GLY A 42 -1.90 5.00 22.45
CA GLY A 42 -1.54 3.98 23.44
C GLY A 42 -1.10 4.57 24.77
N ILE A 43 -0.21 5.58 24.74
CA ILE A 43 0.22 6.31 25.96
C ILE A 43 -0.95 7.03 26.62
N PHE A 44 -1.81 7.67 25.82
CA PHE A 44 -2.98 8.38 26.32
C PHE A 44 -3.96 7.44 27.04
N PHE A 45 -4.35 6.32 26.40
CA PHE A 45 -5.25 5.34 27.00
C PHE A 45 -4.64 4.66 28.22
N TRP A 46 -3.34 4.33 28.17
CA TRP A 46 -2.65 3.79 29.33
C TRP A 46 -2.73 4.74 30.53
N LYS A 47 -2.40 6.03 30.34
CA LYS A 47 -2.38 7.02 31.43
C LYS A 47 -3.78 7.44 31.90
N ARG A 48 -4.74 7.53 30.99
CA ARG A 48 -6.05 8.13 31.26
C ARG A 48 -7.08 7.10 31.72
N THR A 49 -7.03 5.88 31.18
CA THR A 49 -8.02 4.84 31.43
C THR A 49 -7.45 3.61 32.13
N GLY A 50 -6.13 3.52 32.29
CA GLY A 50 -5.49 2.35 32.88
C GLY A 50 -5.39 1.14 31.94
N GLY A 51 -5.62 1.35 30.63
CA GLY A 51 -5.51 0.31 29.60
C GLY A 51 -4.12 -0.33 29.56
N ARG A 52 -4.05 -1.61 29.23
CA ARG A 52 -2.83 -2.40 29.35
C ARG A 52 -2.14 -2.60 28.03
N TRP A 53 -0.83 -2.37 27.96
CA TRP A 53 0.01 -2.49 26.76
C TRP A 53 -0.03 -3.86 26.10
N ARG A 54 -0.30 -4.92 26.83
CA ARG A 54 -0.45 -6.26 26.24
C ARG A 54 -1.56 -6.32 25.17
N PHE A 55 -2.65 -5.58 25.33
CA PHE A 55 -3.72 -5.52 24.34
C PHE A 55 -3.33 -4.67 23.14
N PHE A 56 -2.55 -3.60 23.34
CA PHE A 56 -1.95 -2.87 22.24
C PHE A 56 -1.09 -3.77 21.36
N PHE A 57 -0.15 -4.49 21.97
CA PHE A 57 0.70 -5.42 21.21
C PHE A 57 -0.07 -6.60 20.61
N LEU A 58 -1.12 -7.07 21.25
CA LEU A 58 -2.01 -8.05 20.66
C LEU A 58 -2.64 -7.53 19.36
N GLY A 59 -3.14 -6.30 19.36
CA GLY A 59 -3.64 -5.64 18.14
C GLY A 59 -2.59 -5.55 17.05
N CYS A 60 -1.36 -5.16 17.42
CA CYS A 60 -0.23 -5.09 16.48
C CYS A 60 0.14 -6.44 15.84
N VAL A 61 -0.15 -7.56 16.49
CA VAL A 61 0.14 -8.90 15.95
C VAL A 61 -1.01 -9.43 15.12
N ILE A 62 -2.25 -9.20 15.55
CA ILE A 62 -3.44 -9.78 14.90
C ILE A 62 -3.62 -9.27 13.48
N PHE A 63 -3.47 -7.98 13.23
CA PHE A 63 -3.62 -7.42 11.89
C PHE A 63 -2.67 -8.06 10.87
N PRO A 64 -1.34 -8.07 11.05
CA PRO A 64 -0.44 -8.70 10.08
C PRO A 64 -0.72 -10.20 9.87
N VAL A 65 -1.06 -10.92 10.93
CA VAL A 65 -1.34 -12.36 10.83
C VAL A 65 -2.57 -12.61 9.97
N PHE A 66 -3.66 -11.88 10.19
CA PHE A 66 -4.91 -12.13 9.47
C PHE A 66 -4.92 -11.46 8.10
N ALA A 67 -4.57 -10.19 7.98
CA ALA A 67 -4.63 -9.44 6.74
C ALA A 67 -3.43 -9.70 5.81
N MET A 68 -2.21 -9.81 6.35
CA MET A 68 -1.03 -9.95 5.48
C MET A 68 -0.60 -11.40 5.26
N VAL A 69 -0.92 -12.33 6.18
CA VAL A 69 -0.54 -13.74 6.01
C VAL A 69 -1.73 -14.58 5.57
N LEU A 70 -2.80 -14.65 6.36
CA LEU A 70 -3.91 -15.56 6.08
C LEU A 70 -4.74 -15.12 4.87
N GLU A 71 -5.08 -13.85 4.77
CA GLU A 71 -5.81 -13.30 3.63
C GLU A 71 -5.02 -13.47 2.34
N GLN A 72 -3.70 -13.22 2.35
CA GLN A 72 -2.87 -13.42 1.16
C GLN A 72 -2.81 -14.88 0.71
N GLN A 73 -2.84 -15.84 1.61
CA GLN A 73 -2.94 -17.25 1.22
C GLN A 73 -4.30 -17.56 0.59
N ALA A 74 -5.38 -17.01 1.14
CA ALA A 74 -6.71 -17.15 0.56
C ALA A 74 -6.81 -16.50 -0.84
N HIS A 75 -6.20 -15.32 -1.04
CA HIS A 75 -6.10 -14.70 -2.36
C HIS A 75 -5.33 -15.57 -3.36
N ARG A 76 -4.19 -16.14 -2.97
CA ARG A 76 -3.42 -17.04 -3.84
C ARG A 76 -4.23 -18.25 -4.29
N LEU A 77 -4.99 -18.86 -3.38
CA LEU A 77 -5.82 -20.02 -3.69
C LEU A 77 -7.03 -19.66 -4.58
N LEU A 78 -7.73 -18.57 -4.29
CA LEU A 78 -8.94 -18.19 -5.00
C LEU A 78 -8.64 -17.58 -6.37
N LEU A 79 -7.68 -16.65 -6.44
CA LEU A 79 -7.30 -15.97 -7.69
C LEU A 79 -6.42 -16.85 -8.59
N GLY A 80 -5.66 -17.78 -8.01
CA GLY A 80 -4.92 -18.80 -8.76
C GLY A 80 -5.78 -20.00 -9.21
N GLY A 81 -7.02 -20.08 -8.73
CA GLY A 81 -7.97 -21.14 -9.06
C GLY A 81 -8.87 -20.81 -10.26
N PRO A 82 -9.86 -21.69 -10.54
CA PRO A 82 -10.75 -21.54 -11.70
C PRO A 82 -11.61 -20.26 -11.67
N LEU A 83 -11.84 -19.67 -10.50
CA LEU A 83 -12.58 -18.43 -10.34
C LEU A 83 -11.72 -17.17 -10.62
N GLY A 84 -10.40 -17.32 -10.63
CA GLY A 84 -9.47 -16.19 -10.79
C GLY A 84 -9.71 -15.37 -12.05
N PRO A 85 -9.79 -15.96 -13.26
CA PRO A 85 -10.03 -15.21 -14.49
C PRO A 85 -11.36 -14.44 -14.49
N ALA A 86 -12.42 -15.03 -13.94
CA ALA A 86 -13.74 -14.37 -13.86
C ALA A 86 -13.71 -13.18 -12.89
N LEU A 87 -13.04 -13.33 -11.74
CA LEU A 87 -12.91 -12.25 -10.74
C LEU A 87 -12.04 -11.11 -11.29
N GLN A 88 -10.88 -11.42 -11.87
CA GLN A 88 -9.91 -10.43 -12.37
C GLN A 88 -10.38 -9.76 -13.66
N GLY A 89 -11.21 -10.42 -14.45
CA GLY A 89 -11.76 -9.88 -15.70
C GLY A 89 -12.85 -8.81 -15.52
N ASN A 90 -13.35 -8.59 -14.31
CA ASN A 90 -14.36 -7.58 -14.02
C ASN A 90 -13.97 -6.75 -12.79
N LEU A 91 -13.69 -5.46 -13.01
CA LEU A 91 -13.24 -4.54 -11.97
C LEU A 91 -14.20 -4.46 -10.76
N TRP A 92 -15.50 -4.42 -11.01
CA TRP A 92 -16.51 -4.34 -9.94
C TRP A 92 -16.58 -5.61 -9.12
N LEU A 93 -16.53 -6.76 -9.79
CA LEU A 93 -16.53 -8.06 -9.13
C LEU A 93 -15.24 -8.25 -8.32
N TYR A 94 -14.11 -7.83 -8.86
CA TYR A 94 -12.83 -7.86 -8.15
C TYR A 94 -12.83 -6.94 -6.93
N ALA A 95 -13.36 -5.71 -7.06
CA ALA A 95 -13.44 -4.76 -5.94
C ALA A 95 -14.36 -5.28 -4.82
N LEU A 96 -15.51 -5.86 -5.19
CA LEU A 96 -16.42 -6.48 -4.22
C LEU A 96 -15.75 -7.66 -3.51
N TYR A 97 -15.10 -8.55 -4.27
CA TYR A 97 -14.36 -9.68 -3.73
C TYR A 97 -13.26 -9.22 -2.76
N ALA A 98 -12.42 -8.27 -3.18
CA ALA A 98 -11.31 -7.77 -2.37
C ALA A 98 -11.81 -7.11 -1.06
N GLY A 99 -12.86 -6.29 -1.14
CA GLY A 99 -13.46 -5.65 0.03
C GLY A 99 -14.10 -6.64 1.01
N LEU A 100 -14.78 -7.68 0.50
CA LEU A 100 -15.35 -8.73 1.34
C LEU A 100 -14.27 -9.59 2.02
N MET A 101 -13.21 -9.91 1.29
CA MET A 101 -12.07 -10.67 1.84
C MET A 101 -11.36 -9.89 2.94
N ALA A 102 -10.97 -8.64 2.68
CA ALA A 102 -10.34 -7.79 3.67
C ALA A 102 -11.21 -7.66 4.94
N GLY A 103 -12.49 -7.28 4.77
CA GLY A 103 -13.41 -7.15 5.89
C GLY A 103 -13.58 -8.47 6.68
N ALA A 104 -13.71 -9.61 5.99
CA ALA A 104 -13.89 -10.90 6.64
C ALA A 104 -12.65 -11.28 7.47
N PHE A 105 -11.44 -11.17 6.91
CA PHE A 105 -10.22 -11.53 7.62
C PHE A 105 -9.94 -10.59 8.80
N GLU A 106 -10.12 -9.29 8.63
CA GLU A 106 -9.95 -8.33 9.72
C GLU A 106 -10.95 -8.54 10.84
N GLU A 107 -12.25 -8.72 10.53
CA GLU A 107 -13.28 -8.93 11.56
C GLU A 107 -13.13 -10.29 12.25
N CYS A 108 -12.79 -11.35 11.50
CA CYS A 108 -12.50 -12.65 12.10
C CYS A 108 -11.29 -12.56 13.03
N GLY A 109 -10.23 -11.84 12.65
CA GLY A 109 -9.05 -11.61 13.47
C GLY A 109 -9.39 -10.86 14.77
N ARG A 110 -10.13 -9.76 14.66
CA ARG A 110 -10.61 -8.98 15.81
C ARG A 110 -11.50 -9.81 16.74
N TRP A 111 -12.48 -10.51 16.17
CA TRP A 111 -13.39 -11.37 16.94
C TRP A 111 -12.64 -12.46 17.68
N LEU A 112 -11.73 -13.16 17.01
CA LEU A 112 -10.95 -14.23 17.62
C LEU A 112 -10.05 -13.70 18.75
N ALA A 113 -9.35 -12.59 18.50
CA ALA A 113 -8.51 -11.96 19.50
C ALA A 113 -9.29 -11.56 20.76
N LEU A 114 -10.42 -10.88 20.57
CA LEU A 114 -11.27 -10.46 21.68
C LEU A 114 -11.86 -11.66 22.40
N LYS A 115 -12.38 -12.66 21.70
CA LYS A 115 -12.94 -13.88 22.30
C LYS A 115 -11.93 -14.64 23.14
N LEU A 116 -10.70 -14.82 22.64
CA LEU A 116 -9.65 -15.55 23.37
C LEU A 116 -9.12 -14.77 24.58
N THR A 117 -9.14 -13.43 24.52
CA THR A 117 -8.56 -12.59 25.56
C THR A 117 -9.58 -11.98 26.52
N LEU A 118 -10.88 -12.15 26.28
CA LEU A 118 -11.96 -11.54 27.06
C LEU A 118 -11.85 -11.88 28.56
N ARG A 119 -11.45 -13.11 28.89
CA ARG A 119 -11.22 -13.56 30.28
C ARG A 119 -10.11 -12.78 31.00
N TRP A 120 -9.23 -12.13 30.29
CA TRP A 120 -8.13 -11.34 30.82
C TRP A 120 -8.37 -9.83 30.71
N SER A 121 -9.42 -9.42 29.99
CA SER A 121 -9.80 -8.03 29.89
C SER A 121 -10.43 -7.54 31.21
N ARG A 122 -10.18 -6.28 31.54
CA ARG A 122 -10.78 -5.63 32.72
C ARG A 122 -11.94 -4.72 32.34
N GLY A 123 -12.01 -4.31 31.08
CA GLY A 123 -13.06 -3.41 30.62
C GLY A 123 -12.78 -2.79 29.25
N PRO A 124 -13.53 -1.76 28.87
CA PRO A 124 -13.41 -1.09 27.59
C PRO A 124 -12.05 -0.45 27.34
N GLU A 125 -11.29 -0.11 28.40
CA GLU A 125 -9.94 0.45 28.30
C GLU A 125 -8.96 -0.49 27.59
N ASP A 126 -9.10 -1.80 27.80
CA ASP A 126 -8.27 -2.79 27.11
C ASP A 126 -8.67 -2.93 25.62
N ALA A 127 -9.96 -2.76 25.30
CA ALA A 127 -10.44 -2.72 23.93
C ALA A 127 -9.90 -1.48 23.19
N LEU A 128 -9.83 -0.33 23.84
CA LEU A 128 -9.23 0.89 23.28
C LEU A 128 -7.74 0.69 23.00
N MET A 129 -7.01 0.03 23.93
CA MET A 129 -5.60 -0.32 23.71
C MET A 129 -5.42 -1.28 22.54
N TYR A 130 -6.28 -2.30 22.43
CA TYR A 130 -6.28 -3.21 21.29
C TYR A 130 -6.53 -2.46 19.97
N GLY A 131 -7.56 -1.61 19.92
CA GLY A 131 -7.90 -0.81 18.73
C GLY A 131 -6.77 0.12 18.30
N ALA A 132 -6.10 0.79 19.27
CA ALA A 132 -4.95 1.64 18.99
C ALA A 132 -3.76 0.85 18.42
N GLY A 133 -3.52 -0.38 18.92
CA GLY A 133 -2.49 -1.27 18.38
C GLY A 133 -2.83 -1.82 17.00
N HIS A 134 -4.06 -2.31 16.80
CA HIS A 134 -4.53 -2.91 15.54
C HIS A 134 -4.53 -1.87 14.40
N GLY A 135 -5.28 -0.77 14.57
CA GLY A 135 -5.32 0.30 13.57
C GLY A 135 -3.98 1.03 13.43
N GLY A 136 -3.17 1.05 14.51
CA GLY A 136 -1.83 1.62 14.48
C GLY A 136 -0.88 0.85 13.57
N ILE A 137 -0.79 -0.46 13.72
CA ILE A 137 0.08 -1.29 12.87
C ILE A 137 -0.42 -1.34 11.42
N GLU A 138 -1.75 -1.35 11.23
CA GLU A 138 -2.37 -1.21 9.91
C GLU A 138 -1.91 0.08 9.22
N ALA A 139 -2.03 1.23 9.89
CA ALA A 139 -1.60 2.52 9.37
C ALA A 139 -0.09 2.54 9.05
N VAL A 140 0.75 1.94 9.89
CA VAL A 140 2.20 1.83 9.65
C VAL A 140 2.50 0.98 8.44
N LEU A 141 1.89 -0.21 8.33
CA LEU A 141 2.19 -1.16 7.26
C LEU A 141 1.61 -0.74 5.92
N LEU A 142 0.40 -0.20 5.89
CA LEU A 142 -0.24 0.21 4.63
C LEU A 142 0.19 1.61 4.21
N ALA A 143 0.00 2.62 5.05
CA ALA A 143 0.31 3.99 4.70
C ALA A 143 1.80 4.34 4.95
N GLY A 144 2.35 3.99 6.10
CA GLY A 144 3.73 4.33 6.47
C GLY A 144 4.76 3.73 5.52
N MET A 145 4.66 2.42 5.22
CA MET A 145 5.55 1.75 4.27
C MET A 145 5.38 2.28 2.85
N THR A 146 4.15 2.61 2.44
CA THR A 146 3.91 3.25 1.14
C THR A 146 4.58 4.61 1.05
N MET A 147 4.48 5.46 2.08
CA MET A 147 5.16 6.76 2.11
C MET A 147 6.69 6.60 2.06
N LEU A 148 7.24 5.64 2.79
CA LEU A 148 8.67 5.34 2.77
C LEU A 148 9.13 4.92 1.37
N ASN A 149 8.43 3.98 0.72
CA ASN A 149 8.74 3.55 -0.65
C ASN A 149 8.67 4.72 -1.63
N ASN A 150 7.62 5.55 -1.53
CA ASN A 150 7.45 6.70 -2.41
C ASN A 150 8.58 7.74 -2.23
N ILE A 151 9.07 7.95 -1.00
CA ILE A 151 10.22 8.82 -0.74
C ILE A 151 11.48 8.23 -1.39
N ILE A 152 11.73 6.93 -1.25
CA ILE A 152 12.90 6.26 -1.84
C ILE A 152 12.87 6.39 -3.37
N ILE A 153 11.72 6.10 -4.00
CA ILE A 153 11.52 6.26 -5.44
C ILE A 153 11.72 7.73 -5.86
N SER A 154 11.16 8.68 -5.12
CA SER A 154 11.30 10.12 -5.40
C SER A 154 12.76 10.58 -5.33
N LEU A 155 13.52 10.08 -4.36
CA LEU A 155 14.95 10.38 -4.25
C LEU A 155 15.76 9.77 -5.39
N ALA A 156 15.48 8.53 -5.80
CA ALA A 156 16.13 7.91 -6.96
C ALA A 156 15.80 8.69 -8.24
N LEU A 157 14.52 9.01 -8.44
CA LEU A 157 14.03 9.75 -9.59
C LEU A 157 14.68 11.15 -9.71
N ASN A 158 14.75 11.89 -8.59
CA ASN A 158 15.34 13.23 -8.56
C ASN A 158 16.87 13.22 -8.73
N ARG A 159 17.56 12.08 -8.50
CA ARG A 159 19.02 11.96 -8.65
C ARG A 159 19.46 11.47 -10.02
N GLY A 160 18.76 10.52 -10.59
CA GLY A 160 19.19 9.83 -11.82
C GLY A 160 18.05 9.46 -12.78
N GLY A 161 16.87 10.07 -12.62
CA GLY A 161 15.74 9.83 -13.49
C GLY A 161 15.17 8.42 -13.39
N LEU A 162 14.45 7.99 -14.42
CA LEU A 162 13.85 6.65 -14.47
C LEU A 162 14.91 5.54 -14.43
N ALA A 163 16.07 5.76 -15.02
CA ALA A 163 17.15 4.78 -15.02
C ALA A 163 17.60 4.40 -13.60
N ALA A 164 17.69 5.38 -12.68
CA ALA A 164 18.03 5.10 -11.29
C ALA A 164 16.93 4.35 -10.53
N VAL A 165 15.68 4.55 -10.91
CA VAL A 165 14.56 3.77 -10.34
C VAL A 165 14.58 2.34 -10.85
N GLU A 166 14.81 2.13 -12.16
CA GLU A 166 14.92 0.80 -12.76
C GLU A 166 16.12 0.00 -12.25
N ASP A 167 17.24 0.67 -11.99
CA ASP A 167 18.45 0.06 -11.41
C ASP A 167 18.20 -0.46 -9.99
N PHE A 168 17.35 0.23 -9.23
CA PHE A 168 17.00 -0.13 -7.86
C PHE A 168 15.88 -1.16 -7.77
N MET A 169 14.81 -1.04 -8.59
CA MET A 169 13.58 -1.83 -8.49
C MET A 169 13.41 -2.87 -9.60
N GLY A 170 14.24 -2.81 -10.65
CA GLY A 170 14.03 -3.55 -11.90
C GLY A 170 13.08 -2.82 -12.86
N PRO A 171 12.69 -3.47 -13.98
CA PRO A 171 11.83 -2.88 -14.99
C PRO A 171 10.52 -2.36 -14.41
N ILE A 172 10.16 -1.11 -14.72
CA ILE A 172 8.97 -0.46 -14.18
C ILE A 172 7.74 -0.88 -14.99
N PRO A 173 6.76 -1.58 -14.38
CA PRO A 173 5.51 -1.91 -15.08
C PRO A 173 4.67 -0.64 -15.31
N GLU A 174 3.71 -0.71 -16.25
CA GLU A 174 2.84 0.44 -16.60
C GLU A 174 2.15 1.06 -15.38
N ALA A 175 1.66 0.24 -14.46
CA ALA A 175 1.05 0.70 -13.22
C ALA A 175 2.05 1.48 -12.33
N GLY A 176 3.32 1.04 -12.29
CA GLY A 176 4.40 1.73 -11.60
C GLY A 176 4.72 3.07 -12.24
N MET A 177 4.74 3.13 -13.58
CA MET A 177 4.94 4.39 -14.31
C MET A 177 3.82 5.40 -14.03
N ALA A 178 2.55 4.95 -14.05
CA ALA A 178 1.41 5.80 -13.70
C ALA A 178 1.49 6.34 -12.26
N ALA A 179 1.99 5.54 -11.32
CA ALA A 179 2.22 5.96 -9.94
C ALA A 179 3.33 7.03 -9.84
N ILE A 180 4.45 6.85 -10.55
CA ILE A 180 5.56 7.82 -10.61
C ILE A 180 5.08 9.16 -11.19
N GLN A 181 4.35 9.11 -12.30
CA GLN A 181 3.76 10.31 -12.89
C GLN A 181 2.79 11.01 -11.93
N GLY A 182 1.97 10.23 -11.21
CA GLY A 182 1.08 10.76 -10.18
C GLY A 182 1.82 11.44 -9.04
N MET A 183 2.97 10.91 -8.60
CA MET A 183 3.82 11.56 -7.59
C MET A 183 4.41 12.88 -8.08
N ALA A 184 4.91 12.91 -9.31
CA ALA A 184 5.51 14.12 -9.90
C ALA A 184 4.48 15.22 -10.14
N ALA A 185 3.25 14.87 -10.54
CA ALA A 185 2.19 15.81 -10.86
C ALA A 185 1.38 16.28 -9.63
N ALA A 186 1.46 15.58 -8.49
CA ALA A 186 0.60 15.87 -7.34
C ALA A 186 1.08 17.08 -6.55
N PRO A 187 0.22 18.09 -6.30
CA PRO A 187 0.47 19.10 -5.27
C PRO A 187 0.60 18.41 -3.90
N ALA A 188 1.46 18.92 -3.03
CA ALA A 188 1.88 18.33 -1.76
C ALA A 188 0.75 17.81 -0.83
N GLY A 189 -0.48 18.27 -0.98
CA GLY A 189 -1.62 17.86 -0.14
C GLY A 189 -2.53 16.77 -0.73
N LEU A 190 -2.54 16.57 -2.04
CA LEU A 190 -3.49 15.66 -2.70
C LEU A 190 -2.99 14.21 -2.80
N TYR A 191 -1.69 13.98 -2.75
CA TYR A 191 -1.11 12.65 -2.90
C TYR A 191 -1.48 11.70 -1.75
N PHE A 192 -1.70 12.23 -0.55
CA PHE A 192 -2.09 11.45 0.61
C PHE A 192 -3.43 10.69 0.41
N TRP A 193 -4.39 11.28 -0.32
CA TRP A 193 -5.72 10.71 -0.52
C TRP A 193 -5.82 9.72 -1.69
N THR A 194 -4.89 9.76 -2.63
CA THR A 194 -5.00 8.97 -3.88
C THR A 194 -4.11 7.72 -3.91
N SER A 195 -3.09 7.66 -3.06
CA SER A 195 -2.04 6.63 -3.13
C SER A 195 -2.43 5.23 -2.63
N PRO A 196 -3.12 5.04 -1.49
CA PRO A 196 -3.37 3.71 -0.94
C PRO A 196 -4.30 2.86 -1.81
N CYS A 197 -5.35 3.45 -2.40
CA CYS A 197 -6.34 2.70 -3.18
C CYS A 197 -5.81 2.17 -4.53
N ARG A 198 -4.84 2.83 -5.16
CA ARG A 198 -4.36 2.43 -6.49
C ARG A 198 -3.51 1.15 -6.49
N TYR A 199 -2.71 0.94 -5.45
CA TYR A 199 -1.82 -0.24 -5.39
C TYR A 199 -2.55 -1.53 -5.04
N TRP A 200 -3.68 -1.46 -4.33
CA TRP A 200 -4.47 -2.63 -3.93
C TRP A 200 -5.62 -2.95 -4.88
N CYS A 201 -6.08 -1.96 -5.66
CA CYS A 201 -7.23 -2.11 -6.57
C CYS A 201 -6.85 -2.39 -8.03
N ILE A 202 -5.57 -2.43 -8.39
CA ILE A 202 -5.17 -2.75 -9.78
C ILE A 202 -4.94 -4.26 -9.85
N PRO A 203 -5.78 -5.01 -10.58
CA PRO A 203 -5.49 -6.41 -10.87
C PRO A 203 -4.18 -6.50 -11.65
N PRO A 204 -3.37 -7.55 -11.50
CA PRO A 204 -2.22 -7.78 -12.35
C PRO A 204 -2.72 -7.93 -13.80
N SER A 205 -2.68 -6.82 -14.55
CA SER A 205 -3.07 -6.82 -15.93
C SER A 205 -1.98 -7.50 -16.75
N GLU A 206 -2.37 -8.60 -17.37
CA GLU A 206 -1.83 -9.14 -18.61
C GLU A 206 -0.29 -9.07 -18.75
N SER A 207 0.38 -10.12 -18.33
CA SER A 207 1.62 -10.51 -18.97
C SER A 207 1.30 -10.73 -20.45
N GLY A 208 1.60 -9.73 -21.28
CA GLY A 208 1.33 -9.74 -22.70
C GLY A 208 2.06 -10.89 -23.40
N GLU A 209 1.33 -11.91 -23.72
CA GLU A 209 1.68 -12.74 -24.85
C GLU A 209 1.36 -11.97 -26.13
N SER A 210 2.28 -11.12 -26.54
CA SER A 210 2.35 -10.65 -27.93
C SER A 210 2.73 -11.84 -28.81
N GLY A 211 1.71 -12.58 -29.24
CA GLY A 211 1.83 -13.58 -30.30
C GLY A 211 2.40 -12.93 -31.56
N ILE A 212 3.68 -13.13 -31.82
CA ILE A 212 4.30 -12.85 -33.12
C ILE A 212 3.73 -13.89 -34.08
N GLY A 213 2.62 -13.51 -34.72
CA GLY A 213 2.09 -14.22 -35.86
C GLY A 213 3.05 -14.10 -37.04
N SER A 214 3.83 -15.13 -37.28
CA SER A 214 4.60 -15.27 -38.52
C SER A 214 3.66 -15.41 -39.72
N GLN A 215 3.40 -14.33 -40.45
CA GLN A 215 2.86 -14.44 -41.81
C GLN A 215 3.99 -14.91 -42.74
N ARG A 216 4.01 -16.21 -43.00
CA ARG A 216 4.67 -16.76 -44.20
C ARG A 216 3.77 -16.44 -45.39
N ARG A 217 4.26 -15.62 -46.32
CA ARG A 217 3.74 -15.53 -47.69
C ARG A 217 4.28 -16.71 -48.47
N SER A 218 3.40 -17.50 -49.01
CA SER A 218 3.59 -18.36 -50.19
C SER A 218 3.14 -17.61 -51.41
#